data_f6cd08f9f128507a50dcf644a121624b
#
_entry.id   f6cd08f9f128507a50dcf644a121624b
#
_cell.length_a   1.000
_cell.length_b   1.000
_cell.length_c   1.000
_cell.angle_alpha   90.00
_cell.angle_beta   90.00
_cell.angle_gamma   90.00
#
_symmetry.space_group_name_H-M   'P 1'
#
loop_
_entity.id
_entity.type
_entity.pdbx_description
1 polymer ?
#
loop_
_entity_poly.entity_id
_entity_poly.type
_entity_poly.pdbx_seq_one_letter_code
_entity_poly.pdbx_strand_id
1 'polypeptide(L)'
;MEAGGTYVTTYFSGIVNETDLCFIGRHPLEDVLGVVSEEMDAPSKEFENCFDYNGKEYPAYTMCDIVHAKAKTEIYSVYKKDFYKGCPVVTENAYGSGRAYYLSAESDQRFLSALYKDVFIKAGLLKEASSADRKK
;
A
#
# COMPACT_ATOMS: atom_id res chain seq x y z
N MET A 1 -16.22 4.90 -5.39
CA MET A 1 -15.37 5.42 -4.30
C MET A 1 -15.83 6.71 -3.68
N GLU A 2 -16.14 7.71 -4.44
CA GLU A 2 -16.61 8.99 -3.90
C GLU A 2 -17.84 8.84 -2.98
N ALA A 3 -18.65 7.83 -3.21
CA ALA A 3 -19.86 7.55 -2.43
C ALA A 3 -19.60 6.74 -1.13
N GLY A 4 -18.36 6.45 -0.80
CA GLY A 4 -18.00 5.79 0.46
C GLY A 4 -17.39 4.40 0.34
N GLY A 5 -17.04 3.95 -0.87
CA GLY A 5 -16.41 2.65 -1.08
C GLY A 5 -14.96 2.60 -0.60
N THR A 6 -14.43 1.39 -0.46
CA THR A 6 -13.02 1.14 -0.13
C THR A 6 -12.33 0.45 -1.30
N TYR A 7 -11.20 0.99 -1.72
CA TYR A 7 -10.41 0.48 -2.83
C TYR A 7 -9.02 0.11 -2.34
N VAL A 8 -8.58 -1.10 -2.65
CA VAL A 8 -7.23 -1.58 -2.32
C VAL A 8 -6.53 -1.97 -3.60
N THR A 9 -5.35 -1.44 -3.84
CA THR A 9 -4.56 -1.78 -5.01
C THR A 9 -3.09 -1.90 -4.64
N THR A 10 -2.31 -2.49 -5.52
CA THR A 10 -0.91 -2.80 -5.28
C THR A 10 -0.01 -2.11 -6.30
N TYR A 11 1.28 -2.26 -6.11
CA TYR A 11 2.33 -1.79 -7.01
C TYR A 11 1.97 -2.08 -8.49
N PHE A 12 2.50 -1.27 -9.38
CA PHE A 12 2.29 -1.34 -10.83
C PHE A 12 0.86 -0.99 -11.28
N SER A 13 0.00 -0.53 -10.39
CA SER A 13 -1.38 -0.17 -10.75
C SER A 13 -1.46 1.23 -11.39
N GLY A 14 -2.12 1.31 -12.55
CA GLY A 14 -2.34 2.57 -13.24
C GLY A 14 -1.08 3.19 -13.86
N ILE A 15 -0.06 2.38 -14.13
CA ILE A 15 1.22 2.84 -14.69
C ILE A 15 1.24 2.78 -16.22
N VAL A 16 0.48 1.86 -16.81
CA VAL A 16 0.44 1.65 -18.25
C VAL A 16 -0.93 1.93 -18.84
N ASN A 17 -0.95 2.30 -20.12
CA ASN A 17 -2.19 2.53 -20.87
C ASN A 17 -2.71 1.21 -21.48
N GLU A 18 -3.75 1.31 -22.30
CA GLU A 18 -4.38 0.17 -22.97
C GLU A 18 -3.47 -0.57 -23.96
N THR A 19 -2.34 0.00 -24.32
CA THR A 19 -1.35 -0.63 -25.21
C THR A 19 -0.08 -1.07 -24.47
N ASP A 20 -0.14 -1.17 -23.12
CA ASP A 20 0.96 -1.53 -22.25
C ASP A 20 2.16 -0.55 -22.27
N LEU A 21 1.92 0.69 -22.69
CA LEU A 21 2.91 1.75 -22.64
C LEU A 21 2.76 2.55 -21.35
N CYS A 22 3.88 2.83 -20.70
CA CYS A 22 3.89 3.63 -19.48
C CYS A 22 3.40 5.06 -19.76
N PHE A 23 2.58 5.59 -18.86
CA PHE A 23 2.18 6.98 -18.92
C PHE A 23 3.38 7.90 -18.73
N ILE A 24 3.44 8.96 -19.54
CA ILE A 24 4.44 10.02 -19.39
C ILE A 24 3.80 11.11 -18.52
N GLY A 25 4.47 11.47 -17.42
CA GLY A 25 3.95 12.45 -16.48
C GLY A 25 2.95 11.86 -15.50
N ARG A 26 1.79 12.49 -15.38
CA ARG A 26 0.81 12.12 -14.36
C ARG A 26 0.09 10.81 -14.67
N HIS A 27 0.06 9.91 -13.69
CA HIS A 27 -0.67 8.66 -13.78
C HIS A 27 -2.16 8.87 -13.42
N PRO A 28 -3.09 8.13 -14.07
CA PRO A 28 -4.53 8.39 -13.88
C PRO A 28 -5.06 8.12 -12.48
N LEU A 29 -4.41 7.29 -11.69
CA LEU A 29 -4.86 6.96 -10.33
C LEU A 29 -4.24 7.81 -9.22
N GLU A 30 -3.36 8.76 -9.54
CA GLU A 30 -2.67 9.56 -8.53
C GLU A 30 -3.60 10.30 -7.57
N ASP A 31 -4.70 10.88 -8.07
CA ASP A 31 -5.64 11.61 -7.22
C ASP A 31 -6.40 10.68 -6.30
N VAL A 32 -6.77 9.51 -6.78
CA VAL A 32 -7.51 8.51 -6.00
C VAL A 32 -6.62 7.89 -4.93
N LEU A 33 -5.42 7.49 -5.31
CA LEU A 33 -4.50 6.78 -4.42
C LEU A 33 -3.72 7.72 -3.50
N GLY A 34 -3.57 8.99 -3.89
CA GLY A 34 -2.81 9.96 -3.11
C GLY A 34 -1.30 9.71 -3.13
N VAL A 35 -0.80 8.98 -4.12
CA VAL A 35 0.62 8.69 -4.27
C VAL A 35 1.07 8.92 -5.70
N VAL A 36 2.34 9.25 -5.86
CA VAL A 36 3.00 9.41 -7.16
C VAL A 36 4.09 8.35 -7.25
N SER A 37 3.99 7.46 -8.23
CA SER A 37 5.02 6.46 -8.50
C SER A 37 6.14 7.10 -9.30
N GLU A 38 7.36 6.99 -8.80
CA GLU A 38 8.55 7.56 -9.43
C GLU A 38 9.33 6.50 -10.18
N GLU A 39 9.59 5.36 -9.53
CA GLU A 39 10.45 4.32 -10.04
C GLU A 39 10.05 2.97 -9.45
N MET A 40 10.37 1.89 -10.16
CA MET A 40 10.14 0.53 -9.70
C MET A 40 11.46 -0.18 -9.50
N ASP A 41 11.72 -0.70 -8.30
CA ASP A 41 12.87 -1.54 -8.00
C ASP A 41 12.45 -3.00 -7.91
N ALA A 42 13.33 -3.90 -8.34
CA ALA A 42 13.11 -5.33 -8.31
C ALA A 42 14.28 -6.01 -7.57
N PRO A 43 14.32 -5.91 -6.23
CA PRO A 43 15.44 -6.45 -5.46
C PRO A 43 15.53 -7.97 -5.57
N SER A 44 16.77 -8.48 -5.67
CA SER A 44 17.00 -9.90 -5.61
C SER A 44 16.77 -10.43 -4.20
N LYS A 45 16.65 -11.78 -4.08
CA LYS A 45 16.45 -12.41 -2.77
C LYS A 45 17.53 -12.09 -1.74
N GLU A 46 18.75 -11.81 -2.18
CA GLU A 46 19.86 -11.46 -1.30
C GLU A 46 19.78 -10.04 -0.76
N PHE A 47 19.03 -9.17 -1.42
CA PHE A 47 18.94 -7.75 -1.10
C PHE A 47 17.49 -7.31 -0.86
N GLU A 48 16.68 -8.18 -0.30
CA GLU A 48 15.30 -7.86 0.05
C GLU A 48 15.22 -6.64 0.98
N ASN A 49 14.23 -5.79 0.74
CA ASN A 49 13.90 -4.71 1.66
C ASN A 49 12.92 -5.23 2.73
N CYS A 50 12.58 -4.39 3.66
CA CYS A 50 11.59 -4.72 4.68
C CYS A 50 10.89 -3.45 5.16
N PHE A 51 9.81 -3.65 5.89
CA PHE A 51 9.04 -2.57 6.48
C PHE A 51 8.35 -3.08 7.75
N ASP A 52 7.99 -2.16 8.63
CA ASP A 52 7.22 -2.49 9.83
C ASP A 52 5.74 -2.16 9.59
N TYR A 53 4.87 -3.04 10.04
CA TYR A 53 3.44 -2.81 10.05
C TYR A 53 2.85 -3.33 11.36
N ASN A 54 2.17 -2.46 12.11
CA ASN A 54 1.62 -2.77 13.43
C ASN A 54 2.64 -3.40 14.40
N GLY A 55 3.88 -2.91 14.36
CA GLY A 55 4.95 -3.36 15.25
C GLY A 55 5.64 -4.67 14.86
N LYS A 56 5.31 -5.23 13.70
CA LYS A 56 5.96 -6.42 13.14
C LYS A 56 6.70 -6.07 11.86
N GLU A 57 7.85 -6.70 11.66
CA GLU A 57 8.63 -6.56 10.43
C GLU A 57 8.17 -7.56 9.38
N TYR A 58 8.01 -7.09 8.17
CA TYR A 58 7.63 -7.91 7.01
C TYR A 58 8.61 -7.68 5.86
N PRO A 59 8.84 -8.69 5.01
CA PRO A 59 9.72 -8.53 3.86
C PRO A 59 9.04 -7.75 2.74
N ALA A 60 9.85 -7.04 1.95
CA ALA A 60 9.44 -6.41 0.71
C ALA A 60 10.38 -6.94 -0.38
N TYR A 61 9.85 -7.71 -1.32
CA TYR A 61 10.63 -8.40 -2.32
C TYR A 61 9.95 -8.36 -3.69
N THR A 62 10.66 -8.81 -4.71
CA THR A 62 10.24 -8.91 -6.12
C THR A 62 9.96 -7.57 -6.76
N MET A 63 8.98 -6.81 -6.26
CA MET A 63 8.60 -5.51 -6.80
C MET A 63 8.46 -4.52 -5.65
N CYS A 64 9.27 -3.48 -5.67
CA CYS A 64 9.22 -2.38 -4.70
C CYS A 64 9.03 -1.07 -5.46
N ASP A 65 7.83 -0.54 -5.41
CA ASP A 65 7.50 0.74 -6.04
C ASP A 65 8.00 1.88 -5.16
N ILE A 66 8.74 2.79 -5.76
CA ILE A 66 9.23 3.99 -5.06
C ILE A 66 8.22 5.09 -5.30
N VAL A 67 7.42 5.37 -4.28
CA VAL A 67 6.33 6.33 -4.35
C VAL A 67 6.51 7.47 -3.37
N HIS A 68 5.88 8.59 -3.67
CA HIS A 68 5.79 9.74 -2.78
C HIS A 68 4.34 10.00 -2.45
N ALA A 69 4.04 10.16 -1.16
CA ALA A 69 2.69 10.44 -0.71
C ALA A 69 2.36 11.93 -0.87
N LYS A 70 1.14 12.22 -1.32
CA LYS A 70 0.62 13.58 -1.34
C LYS A 70 0.29 14.05 0.09
N ALA A 71 0.16 15.35 0.30
CA ALA A 71 0.07 15.96 1.63
C ALA A 71 -1.05 15.42 2.53
N LYS A 72 -2.15 14.93 1.97
CA LYS A 72 -3.29 14.42 2.74
C LYS A 72 -3.32 12.90 2.89
N THR A 73 -2.32 12.21 2.37
CA THR A 73 -2.26 10.75 2.39
C THR A 73 -1.60 10.29 3.69
N GLU A 74 -2.24 9.35 4.39
CA GLU A 74 -1.67 8.72 5.58
C GLU A 74 -0.69 7.64 5.18
N ILE A 75 0.44 7.57 5.89
CA ILE A 75 1.48 6.58 5.68
C ILE A 75 1.51 5.65 6.88
N TYR A 76 1.24 4.36 6.66
CA TYR A 76 1.27 3.35 7.72
C TYR A 76 2.61 2.65 7.83
N SER A 77 3.34 2.53 6.72
CA SER A 77 4.63 1.82 6.69
C SER A 77 5.56 2.47 5.69
N VAL A 78 6.87 2.38 5.98
CA VAL A 78 7.92 2.89 5.09
C VAL A 78 9.00 1.82 4.93
N TYR A 79 9.75 1.89 3.81
CA TYR A 79 10.91 1.02 3.59
C TYR A 79 11.99 1.29 4.64
N LYS A 80 12.68 0.26 5.08
CA LYS A 80 13.72 0.33 6.10
C LYS A 80 15.14 0.33 5.55
N LYS A 81 15.32 -0.07 4.31
CA LYS A 81 16.63 -0.25 3.68
C LYS A 81 16.70 0.41 2.31
N ASP A 82 17.92 0.42 1.75
CA ASP A 82 18.22 0.93 0.40
C ASP A 82 18.10 2.44 0.28
N PHE A 83 18.38 2.98 -0.93
CA PHE A 83 18.34 4.43 -1.17
C PHE A 83 16.93 5.02 -1.02
N TYR A 84 15.90 4.20 -1.15
CA TYR A 84 14.50 4.63 -0.95
C TYR A 84 13.98 4.39 0.47
N LYS A 85 14.86 4.20 1.44
CA LYS A 85 14.49 4.14 2.86
C LYS A 85 13.65 5.36 3.25
N GLY A 86 12.53 5.12 3.91
CA GLY A 86 11.59 6.18 4.29
C GLY A 86 10.48 6.45 3.28
N CYS A 87 10.56 5.89 2.06
CA CYS A 87 9.48 5.99 1.10
C CYS A 87 8.31 5.08 1.53
N PRO A 88 7.05 5.49 1.26
CA PRO A 88 5.88 4.76 1.73
C PRO A 88 5.75 3.36 1.15
N VAL A 89 5.33 2.40 1.98
CA VAL A 89 4.95 1.05 1.57
C VAL A 89 3.45 0.87 1.61
N VAL A 90 2.81 1.29 2.70
CA VAL A 90 1.35 1.20 2.88
C VAL A 90 0.80 2.59 3.10
N THR A 91 -0.14 3.00 2.28
CA THR A 91 -0.76 4.32 2.37
C THR A 91 -2.28 4.22 2.31
N GLU A 92 -2.94 5.22 2.85
CA GLU A 92 -4.39 5.40 2.76
C GLU A 92 -4.69 6.84 2.36
N ASN A 93 -5.53 7.01 1.36
CA ASN A 93 -5.99 8.32 0.92
C ASN A 93 -7.51 8.39 0.97
N ALA A 94 -8.04 9.47 1.55
CA ALA A 94 -9.45 9.76 1.49
C ALA A 94 -9.78 10.36 0.11
N TYR A 95 -10.80 9.81 -0.56
CA TYR A 95 -11.27 10.29 -1.85
C TYR A 95 -12.80 10.37 -1.83
N GLY A 96 -13.33 11.59 -1.87
CA GLY A 96 -14.75 11.77 -1.62
C GLY A 96 -15.13 11.26 -0.24
N SER A 97 -16.13 10.41 -0.14
CA SER A 97 -16.50 9.70 1.09
C SER A 97 -15.83 8.34 1.24
N GLY A 98 -15.02 7.94 0.25
CA GLY A 98 -14.34 6.64 0.20
C GLY A 98 -12.88 6.72 0.62
N ARG A 99 -12.22 5.57 0.56
CA ARG A 99 -10.81 5.40 0.91
C ARG A 99 -10.09 4.54 -0.10
N ALA A 100 -8.85 4.89 -0.39
CA ALA A 100 -7.98 4.13 -1.26
C ALA A 100 -6.70 3.75 -0.52
N TYR A 101 -6.39 2.45 -0.52
CA TYR A 101 -5.16 1.91 0.05
C TYR A 101 -4.22 1.52 -1.08
N TYR A 102 -2.95 1.83 -0.92
CA TYR A 102 -1.92 1.45 -1.89
C TYR A 102 -0.80 0.68 -1.19
N LEU A 103 -0.44 -0.47 -1.77
CA LEU A 103 0.69 -1.29 -1.35
C LEU A 103 1.81 -1.14 -2.37
N SER A 104 2.91 -0.53 -1.98
CA SER A 104 4.03 -0.25 -2.88
C SER A 104 4.92 -1.46 -3.12
N ALA A 105 4.81 -2.52 -2.33
CA ALA A 105 5.69 -3.68 -2.43
C ALA A 105 4.95 -4.99 -2.35
N GLU A 106 5.52 -6.02 -2.98
CA GLU A 106 5.11 -7.40 -2.73
C GLU A 106 5.62 -7.84 -1.35
N SER A 107 4.79 -8.53 -0.60
CA SER A 107 5.13 -9.05 0.72
C SER A 107 4.52 -10.43 0.94
N ASP A 108 4.71 -11.00 2.12
CA ASP A 108 4.19 -12.33 2.42
C ASP A 108 2.69 -12.33 2.77
N GLN A 109 2.14 -13.52 2.89
CA GLN A 109 0.73 -13.71 3.16
C GLN A 109 0.32 -13.28 4.57
N ARG A 110 1.24 -13.32 5.53
CA ARG A 110 0.99 -12.87 6.90
C ARG A 110 0.71 -11.37 6.92
N PHE A 111 1.49 -10.60 6.16
CA PHE A 111 1.25 -9.16 6.01
C PHE A 111 -0.10 -8.87 5.34
N LEU A 112 -0.39 -9.55 4.24
CA LEU A 112 -1.65 -9.36 3.52
C LEU A 112 -2.85 -9.67 4.41
N SER A 113 -2.78 -10.73 5.20
CA SER A 113 -3.83 -11.08 6.16
C SER A 113 -4.04 -9.99 7.21
N ALA A 114 -2.95 -9.45 7.77
CA ALA A 114 -3.02 -8.38 8.75
C ALA A 114 -3.60 -7.09 8.16
N LEU A 115 -3.15 -6.73 6.97
CA LEU A 115 -3.63 -5.53 6.28
C LEU A 115 -5.11 -5.63 5.93
N TYR A 116 -5.54 -6.72 5.29
CA TYR A 116 -6.94 -6.88 4.89
C TYR A 116 -7.86 -6.96 6.09
N LYS A 117 -7.43 -7.56 7.19
CA LYS A 117 -8.19 -7.55 8.44
C LYS A 117 -8.45 -6.11 8.90
N ASP A 118 -7.41 -5.27 8.94
CA ASP A 118 -7.53 -3.88 9.34
C ASP A 118 -8.42 -3.08 8.39
N VAL A 119 -8.28 -3.31 7.09
CA VAL A 119 -9.11 -2.66 6.06
C VAL A 119 -10.58 -3.04 6.24
N PHE A 120 -10.89 -4.31 6.46
CA PHE A 120 -12.27 -4.78 6.66
C PHE A 120 -12.89 -4.24 7.95
N ILE A 121 -12.11 -4.16 9.03
CA ILE A 121 -12.57 -3.55 10.28
C ILE A 121 -12.93 -2.08 10.04
N LYS A 122 -12.05 -1.35 9.38
CA LYS A 122 -12.22 0.08 9.12
C LYS A 122 -13.37 0.35 8.14
N ALA A 123 -13.63 -0.57 7.22
CA ALA A 123 -14.75 -0.49 6.28
C ALA A 123 -16.09 -0.93 6.91
N GLY A 124 -16.08 -1.42 8.15
CA GLY A 124 -17.29 -1.87 8.84
C GLY A 124 -17.76 -3.28 8.45
N LEU A 125 -16.92 -4.03 7.71
CA LEU A 125 -17.26 -5.37 7.26
C LEU A 125 -16.88 -6.47 8.26
N LEU A 126 -16.03 -6.14 9.22
CA LEU A 126 -15.54 -7.05 10.25
C LEU A 126 -15.47 -6.28 11.57
N LYS A 127 -15.89 -6.92 12.66
CA LYS A 127 -15.78 -6.31 13.98
C LYS A 127 -14.39 -6.55 14.56
N GLU A 128 -13.87 -5.55 15.25
CA GLU A 128 -12.64 -5.71 16.02
C GLU A 128 -12.87 -6.76 17.12
N ALA A 129 -11.92 -7.71 17.24
CA ALA A 129 -12.03 -8.77 18.23
C ALA A 129 -11.93 -8.20 19.66
N SER A 130 -12.86 -8.57 20.55
CA SER A 130 -12.77 -8.26 21.96
C SER A 130 -11.65 -9.08 22.60
N SER A 131 -11.22 -8.69 23.82
CA SER A 131 -10.20 -9.45 24.56
C SER A 131 -10.65 -10.89 24.85
N ALA A 132 -11.94 -11.14 25.00
CA ALA A 132 -12.49 -12.47 25.21
C ALA A 132 -12.40 -13.32 23.92
N ASP A 133 -12.62 -12.71 22.76
CA ASP A 133 -12.54 -13.39 21.46
C ASP A 133 -11.09 -13.75 21.10
N ARG A 134 -10.14 -12.95 21.52
CA ARG A 134 -8.71 -13.19 21.28
C ARG A 134 -8.15 -14.42 22.00
N LYS A 135 -8.82 -14.88 23.05
CA LYS A 135 -8.42 -16.06 23.84
C LYS A 135 -8.95 -17.38 23.22
N LYS A 136 -9.76 -17.29 22.23
CA LYS A 136 -10.28 -18.45 21.49
C LYS A 136 -9.36 -18.77 20.31
#